data_e8d1114ca38d4bedac4cadba42ee8c5c
#
_entry.id   e8d1114ca38d4bedac4cadba42ee8c5c
#
_cell.length_a   1.000
_cell.length_b   1.000
_cell.length_c   1.000
_cell.angle_alpha   90.00
_cell.angle_beta   90.00
_cell.angle_gamma   90.00
#
_symmetry.space_group_name_H-M   'P 1'
#
loop_
_entity.id
_entity.type
_entity.pdbx_description
1 polymer ?
#
loop_
_entity_poly.entity_id
_entity_poly.type
_entity_poly.pdbx_seq_one_letter_code
_entity_poly.pdbx_strand_id
1 'polypeptide(L)'
;MKKLENTKWEEKRNYLRNVILPKLQGMQRDLFGDEYLTINVSVGPNGEYVTAYAAIMKGGEMQGNIFVHLCVYDSRENIDFEYGKLLNFLVLYQAS
;
A
#
# COMPACT_ATOMS: atom_id res chain seq x y z
N MET A 1 -31.06 3.36 -0.28
CA MET A 1 -30.07 4.18 0.40
C MET A 1 -28.95 3.35 0.97
N LYS A 2 -29.28 2.45 1.88
CA LYS A 2 -28.26 1.54 2.42
C LYS A 2 -27.62 0.70 1.34
N LYS A 3 -28.37 0.32 0.31
CA LYS A 3 -27.83 -0.45 -0.82
C LYS A 3 -26.76 0.31 -1.58
N LEU A 4 -26.95 1.61 -1.82
CA LEU A 4 -25.97 2.41 -2.53
C LEU A 4 -24.68 2.56 -1.72
N GLU A 5 -24.82 2.78 -0.41
CA GLU A 5 -23.67 2.89 0.46
C GLU A 5 -22.91 1.56 0.52
N ASN A 6 -23.65 0.45 0.61
CA ASN A 6 -23.03 -0.87 0.63
C ASN A 6 -22.32 -1.17 -0.68
N THR A 7 -22.88 -0.75 -1.80
CA THR A 7 -22.27 -0.95 -3.11
C THR A 7 -20.96 -0.20 -3.22
N LYS A 8 -20.95 1.07 -2.78
CA LYS A 8 -19.70 1.86 -2.80
C LYS A 8 -18.65 1.26 -1.89
N TRP A 9 -19.08 0.77 -0.74
CA TRP A 9 -18.20 0.13 0.21
C TRP A 9 -17.59 -1.15 -0.41
N GLU A 10 -18.43 -1.95 -1.04
CA GLU A 10 -17.99 -3.17 -1.70
C GLU A 10 -17.05 -2.89 -2.86
N GLU A 11 -17.32 -1.85 -3.64
CA GLU A 11 -16.45 -1.45 -4.73
C GLU A 11 -15.05 -1.07 -4.21
N LYS A 12 -14.99 -0.30 -3.15
CA LYS A 12 -13.72 0.08 -2.54
C LYS A 12 -13.00 -1.13 -1.96
N ARG A 13 -13.74 -2.01 -1.30
CA ARG A 13 -13.16 -3.23 -0.76
C ARG A 13 -12.57 -4.09 -1.87
N ASN A 14 -13.31 -4.25 -2.97
CA ASN A 14 -12.84 -5.00 -4.11
C ASN A 14 -11.62 -4.35 -4.74
N TYR A 15 -11.60 -3.03 -4.81
CA TYR A 15 -10.45 -2.30 -5.32
C TYR A 15 -9.22 -2.56 -4.45
N LEU A 16 -9.37 -2.48 -3.12
CA LEU A 16 -8.27 -2.75 -2.21
C LEU A 16 -7.76 -4.17 -2.33
N ARG A 17 -8.66 -5.14 -2.39
CA ARG A 17 -8.28 -6.55 -2.41
C ARG A 17 -7.77 -7.02 -3.75
N ASN A 18 -8.37 -6.55 -4.84
CA ASN A 18 -8.12 -7.11 -6.17
C ASN A 18 -7.13 -6.29 -6.98
N VAL A 19 -6.94 -5.03 -6.64
CA VAL A 19 -6.02 -4.13 -7.37
C VAL A 19 -4.84 -3.74 -6.51
N ILE A 20 -5.11 -3.15 -5.35
CA ILE A 20 -4.04 -2.61 -4.49
C ILE A 20 -3.24 -3.71 -3.80
N LEU A 21 -3.92 -4.65 -3.14
CA LEU A 21 -3.24 -5.68 -2.37
C LEU A 21 -2.28 -6.53 -3.20
N PRO A 22 -2.66 -7.02 -4.38
CA PRO A 22 -1.71 -7.78 -5.21
C PRO A 22 -0.51 -6.94 -5.64
N LYS A 23 -0.71 -5.65 -5.91
CA LYS A 23 0.41 -4.77 -6.26
C LYS A 23 1.36 -4.60 -5.10
N LEU A 24 0.83 -4.43 -3.89
CA LEU A 24 1.66 -4.30 -2.69
C LEU A 24 2.44 -5.57 -2.43
N GLN A 25 1.80 -6.71 -2.56
CA GLN A 25 2.47 -8.00 -2.34
C GLN A 25 3.57 -8.26 -3.34
N GLY A 26 3.42 -7.75 -4.56
CA GLY A 26 4.42 -7.91 -5.61
C GLY A 26 5.59 -6.94 -5.54
N MET A 27 5.56 -5.99 -4.60
CA MET A 27 6.61 -4.98 -4.50
C MET A 27 7.85 -5.46 -3.74
N GLN A 28 7.72 -6.49 -2.91
CA GLN A 28 8.84 -6.97 -2.13
C GLN A 28 9.88 -7.61 -3.05
N ARG A 29 11.00 -6.95 -3.22
CA ARG A 29 12.04 -7.36 -4.15
C ARG A 29 13.33 -6.61 -3.88
N ASP A 30 14.41 -7.08 -4.50
CA ASP A 30 15.68 -6.37 -4.45
C ASP A 30 15.61 -5.10 -5.28
N LEU A 31 16.32 -4.09 -4.83
CA LEU A 31 16.45 -2.83 -5.53
C LEU A 31 17.84 -2.73 -6.15
N PHE A 32 18.52 -1.62 -5.95
CA PHE A 32 19.85 -1.41 -6.52
C PHE A 32 20.94 -1.90 -5.58
N GLY A 33 21.90 -2.62 -6.12
CA GLY A 33 23.06 -3.08 -5.36
C GLY A 33 22.64 -3.94 -4.18
N ASP A 34 23.03 -3.53 -2.99
CA ASP A 34 22.70 -4.23 -1.75
C ASP A 34 21.44 -3.66 -1.06
N GLU A 35 20.72 -2.78 -1.76
CA GLU A 35 19.46 -2.25 -1.24
C GLU A 35 18.33 -3.22 -1.54
N TYR A 36 17.40 -3.34 -0.61
CA TYR A 36 16.20 -4.14 -0.83
C TYR A 36 15.01 -3.52 -0.11
N LEU A 37 13.85 -3.77 -0.68
CA LEU A 37 12.59 -3.31 -0.12
C LEU A 37 11.96 -4.43 0.69
N THR A 38 11.63 -4.13 1.94
CA THR A 38 10.76 -4.99 2.71
C THR A 38 9.40 -4.33 2.80
N ILE A 39 8.34 -5.11 2.66
CA ILE A 39 7.00 -4.58 2.78
C ILE A 39 6.15 -5.56 3.58
N ASN A 40 5.48 -5.04 4.59
CA ASN A 40 4.53 -5.78 5.38
C ASN A 40 3.15 -5.26 5.08
N VAL A 41 2.28 -6.15 4.64
CA VAL A 41 0.92 -5.81 4.27
C VAL A 41 -0.04 -6.52 5.20
N SER A 42 -0.98 -5.79 5.78
CA SER A 42 -2.00 -6.34 6.66
C SER A 42 -3.38 -5.99 6.11
N VAL A 43 -4.29 -6.92 6.24
CA VAL A 43 -5.68 -6.74 5.81
C VAL A 43 -6.56 -6.83 7.04
N GLY A 44 -7.40 -5.83 7.25
CA GLY A 44 -8.30 -5.80 8.38
C GLY A 44 -9.48 -6.75 8.23
N PRO A 45 -10.26 -6.90 9.28
CA PRO A 45 -11.43 -7.78 9.25
C PRO A 45 -12.35 -7.44 8.07
N ASN A 46 -12.83 -8.46 7.40
CA ASN A 46 -13.74 -8.31 6.26
C ASN A 46 -13.19 -7.47 5.10
N GLY A 47 -11.87 -7.24 5.08
CA GLY A 47 -11.25 -6.43 4.03
C GLY A 47 -11.57 -4.95 4.14
N GLU A 48 -11.88 -4.47 5.34
CA GLU A 48 -12.25 -3.07 5.54
C GLU A 48 -11.09 -2.12 5.37
N TYR A 49 -9.86 -2.59 5.58
CA TYR A 49 -8.68 -1.75 5.36
C TYR A 49 -7.50 -2.62 4.96
N VAL A 50 -6.56 -1.96 4.32
CA VAL A 50 -5.27 -2.55 3.98
C VAL A 50 -4.21 -1.58 4.46
N THR A 51 -3.24 -2.07 5.21
CA THR A 51 -2.11 -1.26 5.63
C THR A 51 -0.85 -1.81 5.03
N ALA A 52 0.09 -0.93 4.75
CA ALA A 52 1.40 -1.34 4.24
C ALA A 52 2.48 -0.54 4.94
N TYR A 53 3.46 -1.25 5.47
CA TYR A 53 4.67 -0.65 6.01
C TYR A 53 5.82 -1.07 5.12
N ALA A 54 6.47 -0.11 4.49
CA ALA A 54 7.59 -0.37 3.59
C ALA A 54 8.85 0.23 4.17
N ALA A 55 9.96 -0.48 4.05
CA ALA A 55 11.26 0.00 4.48
C ALA A 55 12.30 -0.35 3.44
N ILE A 56 13.21 0.57 3.22
CA ILE A 56 14.37 0.35 2.35
C ILE A 56 15.55 0.03 3.26
N MET A 57 16.16 -1.11 3.03
CA MET A 57 17.29 -1.59 3.81
C MET A 57 18.55 -1.62 2.94
N LYS A 58 19.67 -1.31 3.53
CA LYS A 58 20.97 -1.39 2.87
C LYS A 58 22.02 -1.76 3.93
N GLY A 59 22.71 -2.87 3.70
CA GLY A 59 23.75 -3.32 4.64
C GLY A 59 23.24 -3.53 6.05
N GLY A 60 22.00 -3.94 6.22
CA GLY A 60 21.40 -4.14 7.52
C GLY A 60 20.87 -2.88 8.19
N GLU A 61 21.01 -1.73 7.55
CA GLU A 61 20.52 -0.46 8.09
C GLU A 61 19.32 0.04 7.33
N MET A 62 18.36 0.64 8.05
CA MET A 62 17.18 1.21 7.43
C MET A 62 17.51 2.56 6.84
N GLN A 63 17.26 2.73 5.53
CA GLN A 63 17.50 3.98 4.82
C GLN A 63 16.26 4.88 4.83
N GLY A 64 15.09 4.30 4.93
CA GLY A 64 13.84 5.04 4.98
C GLY A 64 12.67 4.10 5.13
N ASN A 65 11.54 4.66 5.52
CA ASN A 65 10.33 3.87 5.67
C ASN A 65 9.10 4.74 5.43
N ILE A 66 7.98 4.06 5.18
CA ILE A 66 6.68 4.72 5.04
C ILE A 66 5.59 3.76 5.49
N PHE A 67 4.55 4.31 6.09
CA PHE A 67 3.35 3.56 6.46
C PHE A 67 2.16 4.19 5.79
N VAL A 68 1.33 3.36 5.15
CA VAL A 68 0.08 3.84 4.54
C VAL A 68 -1.08 3.01 5.06
N HIS A 69 -2.23 3.66 5.20
CA HIS A 69 -3.45 3.05 5.68
C HIS A 69 -4.56 3.36 4.67
N LEU A 70 -5.10 2.32 4.06
CA LEU A 70 -6.11 2.43 3.01
C LEU A 70 -7.40 1.81 3.55
N CYS A 71 -8.46 2.62 3.64
CA CYS A 71 -9.68 2.20 4.31
C CYS A 71 -10.89 2.42 3.41
N VAL A 72 -11.83 1.48 3.44
CA VAL A 72 -13.06 1.58 2.63
C VAL A 72 -13.94 2.75 3.05
N TYR A 73 -13.73 3.27 4.25
CA TYR A 73 -14.50 4.42 4.73
C TYR A 73 -13.94 5.75 4.22
N ASP A 74 -12.76 5.74 3.63
CA ASP A 74 -12.18 6.92 3.00
C ASP A 74 -12.70 7.07 1.58
N SER A 75 -12.58 8.27 1.01
CA SER A 75 -12.91 8.48 -0.39
C SER A 75 -11.90 7.74 -1.27
N ARG A 76 -12.32 7.42 -2.50
CA ARG A 76 -11.43 6.80 -3.47
C ARG A 76 -10.22 7.69 -3.74
N GLU A 77 -10.43 9.01 -3.76
CA GLU A 77 -9.33 9.96 -3.95
C GLU A 77 -8.31 9.86 -2.84
N ASN A 78 -8.77 9.72 -1.60
CA ASN A 78 -7.87 9.60 -0.47
C ASN A 78 -7.11 8.27 -0.50
N ILE A 79 -7.78 7.19 -0.89
CA ILE A 79 -7.14 5.89 -1.06
C ILE A 79 -6.02 6.00 -2.09
N ASP A 80 -6.30 6.60 -3.23
CA ASP A 80 -5.32 6.75 -4.29
C ASP A 80 -4.18 7.67 -3.88
N PHE A 81 -4.48 8.71 -3.10
CA PHE A 81 -3.47 9.63 -2.58
C PHE A 81 -2.50 8.91 -1.65
N GLU A 82 -3.01 8.10 -0.73
CA GLU A 82 -2.17 7.34 0.19
C GLU A 82 -1.33 6.29 -0.54
N TYR A 83 -1.93 5.61 -1.50
CA TYR A 83 -1.19 4.66 -2.33
C TYR A 83 -0.10 5.39 -3.14
N GLY A 84 -0.40 6.58 -3.65
CA GLY A 84 0.55 7.40 -4.37
C GLY A 84 1.76 7.81 -3.53
N LYS A 85 1.55 8.05 -2.24
CA LYS A 85 2.67 8.35 -1.33
C LYS A 85 3.67 7.20 -1.29
N LEU A 86 3.16 5.98 -1.23
CA LEU A 86 4.03 4.80 -1.23
C LEU A 86 4.80 4.69 -2.55
N LEU A 87 4.12 4.90 -3.67
CA LEU A 87 4.78 4.84 -4.97
C LEU A 87 5.86 5.91 -5.11
N ASN A 88 5.60 7.12 -4.64
CA ASN A 88 6.58 8.20 -4.67
C ASN A 88 7.79 7.89 -3.80
N PHE A 89 7.55 7.30 -2.63
CA PHE A 89 8.63 6.86 -1.75
C PHE A 89 9.54 5.87 -2.46
N LEU A 90 8.95 4.89 -3.14
CA LEU A 90 9.72 3.86 -3.85
C LEU A 90 10.52 4.46 -5.01
N VAL A 91 9.94 5.42 -5.73
CA VAL A 91 10.62 6.09 -6.84
C VAL A 91 11.87 6.82 -6.36
N LEU A 92 11.80 7.48 -5.21
CA LEU A 92 12.94 8.20 -4.65
C LEU A 92 14.14 7.27 -4.44
N TYR A 93 13.89 6.07 -3.96
CA TYR A 93 14.98 5.13 -3.70
C TYR A 93 15.44 4.40 -4.95
N GLN A 94 14.54 4.19 -5.90
CA GLN A 94 14.93 3.59 -7.17
C GLN A 94 15.77 4.53 -8.04
N ALA A 95 15.55 5.82 -7.88
CA ALA A 95 16.28 6.83 -8.66
C ALA A 95 17.70 7.06 -8.15
N SER A 96 17.98 6.68 -6.93
CA SER A 96 19.32 6.86 -6.36
C SER A 96 20.20 5.66 -6.63
#